data_c6f9d4553dfccb3094cbab875472d214
#
_entry.id   c6f9d4553dfccb3094cbab875472d214
#
_cell.length_a   1.000
_cell.length_b   1.000
_cell.length_c   1.000
_cell.angle_alpha   90.00
_cell.angle_beta   90.00
_cell.angle_gamma   90.00
#
_symmetry.space_group_name_H-M   'P 1'
#
loop_
_entity.id
_entity.type
_entity.pdbx_description
1 polymer ?
#
loop_
_entity_poly.entity_id
_entity_poly.type
_entity_poly.pdbx_seq_one_letter_code
_entity_poly.pdbx_strand_id
1 'polypeptide(L)'
;QLSTDFVFSGIKGGYLETDICDPVNYYGFSKLQSEKIILNKLKNVTIVRTSLVYSNDNLNDNFLNWVKSSLSQKMKLNIVDDQYRTPTFLTDLVQAIFKIIDMKKYGIYHISSGERLSIYKIVCNIAKYYGYNMNLINKTNSKTLNQAATRPKDSSLRIDKAVNELNFKPTSLLNSLK
;
A
#
# COMPACT_ATOMS: atom_id res chain seq x y z
N GLN A 1 -13.63 -8.99 -0.91
CA GLN A 1 -13.70 -7.51 -0.77
C GLN A 1 -12.31 -6.90 -0.62
N LEU A 2 -11.95 -5.96 -1.50
CA LEU A 2 -10.72 -5.18 -1.33
C LEU A 2 -10.91 -4.07 -0.29
N SER A 3 -9.94 -3.97 0.62
CA SER A 3 -9.83 -2.95 1.65
C SER A 3 -8.45 -2.30 1.64
N THR A 4 -8.09 -1.57 2.69
CA THR A 4 -6.93 -0.68 2.74
C THR A 4 -6.22 -0.74 4.07
N ASP A 5 -4.93 -0.42 4.06
CA ASP A 5 -4.12 -0.14 5.26
C ASP A 5 -4.60 1.10 6.04
N PHE A 6 -5.39 2.00 5.42
CA PHE A 6 -5.93 3.20 6.07
C PHE A 6 -7.03 2.91 7.10
N VAL A 7 -7.42 1.65 7.29
CA VAL A 7 -8.26 1.25 8.44
C VAL A 7 -7.51 1.38 9.77
N PHE A 8 -6.19 1.50 9.76
CA PHE A 8 -5.34 1.66 10.94
C PHE A 8 -4.99 3.12 11.20
N SER A 9 -4.76 3.46 12.49
CA SER A 9 -4.40 4.82 12.92
C SER A 9 -3.03 5.31 12.41
N GLY A 10 -2.12 4.40 12.14
CA GLY A 10 -0.77 4.74 11.71
C GLY A 10 0.18 5.15 12.84
N ILE A 11 -0.14 4.86 14.09
CA ILE A 11 0.71 5.15 15.25
C ILE A 11 1.80 4.08 15.41
N LYS A 12 1.43 2.81 15.30
CA LYS A 12 2.30 1.66 15.60
C LYS A 12 3.15 1.22 14.40
N GLY A 13 2.55 1.14 13.20
CA GLY A 13 3.14 0.44 12.05
C GLY A 13 3.20 -1.09 12.21
N GLY A 14 3.52 -1.79 11.14
CA GLY A 14 3.64 -3.25 11.17
C GLY A 14 2.38 -3.96 11.65
N TYR A 15 1.22 -3.54 11.16
CA TYR A 15 -0.08 -4.03 11.62
C TYR A 15 -0.35 -5.46 11.19
N LEU A 16 -0.87 -6.26 12.14
CA LEU A 16 -1.43 -7.59 11.92
C LEU A 16 -2.93 -7.50 11.58
N GLU A 17 -3.49 -8.56 11.00
CA GLU A 17 -4.92 -8.66 10.68
C GLU A 17 -5.83 -8.57 11.91
N THR A 18 -5.31 -8.93 13.08
CA THR A 18 -5.98 -8.92 14.40
C THR A 18 -5.87 -7.59 15.15
N ASP A 19 -5.04 -6.67 14.66
CA ASP A 19 -4.85 -5.37 15.34
C ASP A 19 -6.11 -4.51 15.25
N ILE A 20 -6.29 -3.66 16.26
CA ILE A 20 -7.43 -2.74 16.34
C ILE A 20 -7.38 -1.73 15.19
N CYS A 21 -8.49 -1.63 14.46
CA CYS A 21 -8.67 -0.64 13.42
C CYS A 21 -9.20 0.67 14.03
N ASP A 22 -8.51 1.78 13.74
CA ASP A 22 -8.84 3.13 14.20
C ASP A 22 -8.45 4.15 13.11
N PRO A 23 -9.28 4.31 12.05
CA PRO A 23 -8.96 5.13 10.90
C PRO A 23 -8.93 6.62 11.21
N VAL A 24 -7.94 7.33 10.71
CA VAL A 24 -7.73 8.78 10.93
C VAL A 24 -8.36 9.66 9.84
N ASN A 25 -9.03 9.08 8.85
CA ASN A 25 -9.71 9.81 7.77
C ASN A 25 -10.98 9.08 7.29
N TYR A 26 -11.80 9.83 6.55
CA TYR A 26 -13.09 9.33 6.07
C TYR A 26 -12.96 8.13 5.13
N TYR A 27 -11.95 8.08 4.27
CA TYR A 27 -11.70 6.94 3.39
C TYR A 27 -11.46 5.65 4.19
N GLY A 28 -10.54 5.67 5.16
CA GLY A 28 -10.29 4.54 6.04
C GLY A 28 -11.52 4.13 6.82
N PHE A 29 -12.28 5.11 7.36
CA PHE A 29 -13.53 4.87 8.06
C PHE A 29 -14.57 4.17 7.16
N SER A 30 -14.80 4.67 5.94
CA SER A 30 -15.78 4.07 5.01
C SER A 30 -15.42 2.63 4.63
N LYS A 31 -14.11 2.36 4.42
CA LYS A 31 -13.63 1.01 4.14
C LYS A 31 -13.81 0.07 5.33
N LEU A 32 -13.51 0.55 6.56
CA LEU A 32 -13.73 -0.22 7.78
C LEU A 32 -15.23 -0.54 8.00
N GLN A 33 -16.13 0.41 7.75
CA GLN A 33 -17.57 0.14 7.83
C GLN A 33 -18.00 -0.91 6.79
N SER A 34 -17.48 -0.85 5.58
CA SER A 34 -17.70 -1.87 4.55
C SER A 34 -17.23 -3.25 5.01
N GLU A 35 -16.03 -3.37 5.60
CA GLU A 35 -15.54 -4.63 6.17
C GLU A 35 -16.52 -5.19 7.22
N LYS A 36 -16.94 -4.36 8.17
CA LYS A 36 -17.86 -4.76 9.26
C LYS A 36 -19.19 -5.26 8.71
N ILE A 37 -19.79 -4.54 7.73
CA ILE A 37 -21.07 -4.92 7.13
C ILE A 37 -20.95 -6.29 6.45
N ILE A 38 -19.89 -6.51 5.67
CA ILE A 38 -19.71 -7.74 4.91
C ILE A 38 -19.44 -8.92 5.84
N LEU A 39 -18.56 -8.76 6.82
CA LEU A 39 -18.22 -9.80 7.81
C LEU A 39 -19.44 -10.21 8.66
N ASN A 40 -20.33 -9.26 8.96
CA ASN A 40 -21.56 -9.55 9.71
C ASN A 40 -22.64 -10.25 8.87
N LYS A 41 -22.67 -10.00 7.56
CA LYS A 41 -23.73 -10.53 6.68
C LYS A 41 -23.36 -11.85 6.00
N LEU A 42 -22.09 -12.11 5.78
CA LEU A 42 -21.61 -13.25 5.00
C LEU A 42 -20.66 -14.12 5.82
N LYS A 43 -20.88 -15.44 5.76
CA LYS A 43 -20.02 -16.41 6.45
C LYS A 43 -18.73 -16.73 5.69
N ASN A 44 -18.83 -16.84 4.37
CA ASN A 44 -17.73 -17.26 3.49
C ASN A 44 -17.22 -16.04 2.71
N VAL A 45 -16.49 -15.16 3.39
CA VAL A 45 -15.97 -13.92 2.79
C VAL A 45 -14.51 -13.71 3.16
N THR A 46 -13.79 -13.08 2.26
CA THR A 46 -12.43 -12.63 2.52
C THR A 46 -12.31 -11.14 2.31
N ILE A 47 -11.71 -10.48 3.29
CA ILE A 47 -11.26 -9.09 3.21
C ILE A 47 -9.77 -9.09 2.88
N VAL A 48 -9.38 -8.43 1.80
CA VAL A 48 -7.98 -8.24 1.43
C VAL A 48 -7.61 -6.79 1.68
N ARG A 49 -6.83 -6.54 2.74
CA ARG A 49 -6.25 -5.22 3.00
C ARG A 49 -4.92 -5.10 2.26
N THR A 50 -4.73 -4.01 1.56
CA THR A 50 -3.53 -3.72 0.77
C THR A 50 -3.10 -2.28 0.97
N SER A 51 -1.88 -1.93 0.55
CA SER A 51 -1.30 -0.60 0.71
C SER A 51 -0.62 -0.18 -0.59
N LEU A 52 -0.86 1.06 -1.03
CA LEU A 52 -0.17 1.71 -2.15
C LEU A 52 0.03 0.75 -3.35
N VAL A 53 -1.07 0.32 -3.94
CA VAL A 53 -1.04 -0.58 -5.12
C VAL A 53 -0.47 0.17 -6.32
N TYR A 54 0.45 -0.48 -7.02
CA TYR A 54 1.07 0.05 -8.24
C TYR A 54 1.33 -1.06 -9.26
N SER A 55 1.41 -0.67 -10.52
CA SER A 55 1.81 -1.53 -11.64
C SER A 55 2.87 -0.83 -12.49
N ASN A 56 3.65 -1.60 -13.21
CA ASN A 56 4.65 -1.08 -14.15
C ASN A 56 4.10 -0.98 -15.59
N ASP A 57 2.79 -1.15 -15.78
CA ASP A 57 2.14 -0.86 -17.05
C ASP A 57 1.92 0.65 -17.20
N ASN A 58 1.89 1.12 -18.45
CA ASN A 58 1.64 2.53 -18.76
C ASN A 58 0.14 2.83 -18.99
N LEU A 59 -0.74 1.87 -18.70
CA LEU A 59 -2.16 1.94 -19.03
C LEU A 59 -3.00 2.62 -17.95
N ASN A 60 -2.48 2.68 -16.72
CA ASN A 60 -3.25 3.19 -15.59
C ASN A 60 -2.51 4.29 -14.84
N ASP A 61 -3.23 5.31 -14.39
CA ASP A 61 -2.73 6.31 -13.46
C ASP A 61 -2.54 5.68 -12.07
N ASN A 62 -1.29 5.41 -11.73
CA ASN A 62 -0.90 4.90 -10.42
C ASN A 62 0.31 5.67 -9.87
N PHE A 63 0.66 5.42 -8.63
CA PHE A 63 1.74 6.13 -7.96
C PHE A 63 3.09 6.05 -8.71
N LEU A 64 3.45 4.88 -9.24
CA LEU A 64 4.69 4.67 -10.00
C LEU A 64 4.67 5.52 -11.28
N ASN A 65 3.58 5.48 -12.04
CA ASN A 65 3.46 6.22 -13.30
C ASN A 65 3.42 7.73 -13.06
N TRP A 66 2.79 8.19 -11.98
CA TRP A 66 2.86 9.59 -11.56
C TRP A 66 4.31 10.05 -11.29
N VAL A 67 5.10 9.25 -10.55
CA VAL A 67 6.52 9.55 -10.28
C VAL A 67 7.32 9.60 -11.58
N LYS A 68 7.17 8.58 -12.45
CA LYS A 68 7.87 8.50 -13.74
C LYS A 68 7.55 9.71 -14.62
N SER A 69 6.26 10.02 -14.80
CA SER A 69 5.80 11.14 -15.62
C SER A 69 6.32 12.47 -15.08
N SER A 70 6.20 12.72 -13.79
CA SER A 70 6.66 13.97 -13.18
C SER A 70 8.16 14.19 -13.34
N LEU A 71 8.97 13.16 -13.07
CA LEU A 71 10.43 13.27 -13.13
C LEU A 71 10.94 13.33 -14.58
N SER A 72 10.30 12.65 -15.53
CA SER A 72 10.63 12.76 -16.95
C SER A 72 10.36 14.17 -17.51
N GLN A 73 9.35 14.85 -16.99
CA GLN A 73 9.04 16.25 -17.30
C GLN A 73 9.87 17.27 -16.49
N LYS A 74 10.88 16.80 -15.73
CA LYS A 74 11.75 17.61 -14.88
C LYS A 74 11.00 18.41 -13.82
N MET A 75 9.84 17.95 -13.37
CA MET A 75 9.07 18.59 -12.30
C MET A 75 9.74 18.33 -10.95
N LYS A 76 9.80 19.36 -10.10
CA LYS A 76 10.23 19.22 -8.70
C LYS A 76 9.12 18.56 -7.88
N LEU A 77 9.47 17.53 -7.12
CA LEU A 77 8.55 16.80 -6.26
C LEU A 77 8.87 17.06 -4.79
N ASN A 78 7.88 17.50 -4.01
CA ASN A 78 7.97 17.61 -2.55
C ASN A 78 7.35 16.34 -1.95
N ILE A 79 8.18 15.45 -1.41
CA ILE A 79 7.80 14.10 -0.99
C ILE A 79 7.96 13.94 0.51
N VAL A 80 6.89 13.48 1.18
CA VAL A 80 6.89 13.24 2.63
C VAL A 80 7.77 12.05 3.02
N ASP A 81 8.53 12.21 4.09
CA ASP A 81 9.39 11.13 4.63
C ASP A 81 8.91 10.61 6.00
N ASP A 82 7.84 11.19 6.53
CA ASP A 82 7.20 10.81 7.78
C ASP A 82 5.93 9.97 7.57
N GLN A 83 5.71 9.44 6.36
CA GLN A 83 4.65 8.48 6.05
C GLN A 83 5.26 7.19 5.52
N TYR A 84 4.95 6.07 6.19
CA TYR A 84 5.47 4.73 5.85
C TYR A 84 4.36 3.82 5.33
N ARG A 85 4.67 3.04 4.29
CA ARG A 85 3.77 2.08 3.62
C ARG A 85 4.51 0.79 3.30
N THR A 86 3.74 -0.24 2.99
CA THR A 86 4.22 -1.46 2.35
C THR A 86 3.64 -1.53 0.94
N PRO A 87 4.33 -0.98 -0.08
CA PRO A 87 3.78 -0.90 -1.44
C PRO A 87 3.44 -2.30 -1.98
N THR A 88 2.38 -2.38 -2.77
CA THR A 88 1.85 -3.65 -3.29
C THR A 88 1.95 -3.68 -4.80
N PHE A 89 2.69 -4.63 -5.36
CA PHE A 89 2.72 -4.86 -6.80
C PHE A 89 1.39 -5.48 -7.25
N LEU A 90 0.75 -4.91 -8.26
CA LEU A 90 -0.58 -5.33 -8.71
C LEU A 90 -0.64 -6.81 -9.09
N THR A 91 0.38 -7.33 -9.77
CA THR A 91 0.46 -8.75 -10.15
C THR A 91 0.43 -9.66 -8.92
N ASP A 92 1.16 -9.33 -7.87
CA ASP A 92 1.17 -10.10 -6.62
C ASP A 92 -0.21 -10.09 -5.94
N LEU A 93 -0.87 -8.93 -5.93
CA LEU A 93 -2.23 -8.80 -5.37
C LEU A 93 -3.21 -9.70 -6.12
N VAL A 94 -3.17 -9.68 -7.45
CA VAL A 94 -4.03 -10.52 -8.30
C VAL A 94 -3.76 -12.01 -8.04
N GLN A 95 -2.50 -12.42 -8.01
CA GLN A 95 -2.13 -13.82 -7.73
C GLN A 95 -2.58 -14.27 -6.34
N ALA A 96 -2.44 -13.40 -5.32
CA ALA A 96 -2.91 -13.70 -3.97
C ALA A 96 -4.44 -13.87 -3.93
N ILE A 97 -5.20 -13.03 -4.65
CA ILE A 97 -6.66 -13.15 -4.74
C ILE A 97 -7.06 -14.48 -5.39
N PHE A 98 -6.43 -14.89 -6.49
CA PHE A 98 -6.68 -16.21 -7.09
C PHE A 98 -6.39 -17.34 -6.12
N LYS A 99 -5.27 -17.31 -5.40
CA LYS A 99 -4.95 -18.33 -4.38
C LYS A 99 -6.01 -18.38 -3.28
N ILE A 100 -6.50 -17.23 -2.80
CA ILE A 100 -7.57 -17.13 -1.80
C ILE A 100 -8.83 -17.85 -2.31
N ILE A 101 -9.21 -17.62 -3.56
CA ILE A 101 -10.39 -18.23 -4.20
C ILE A 101 -10.22 -19.72 -4.34
N ASP A 102 -9.11 -20.17 -4.95
CA ASP A 102 -8.84 -21.58 -5.24
C ASP A 102 -8.74 -22.42 -3.96
N MET A 103 -8.11 -21.87 -2.93
CA MET A 103 -7.93 -22.54 -1.63
C MET A 103 -9.13 -22.35 -0.70
N LYS A 104 -10.19 -21.62 -1.12
CA LYS A 104 -11.39 -21.30 -0.31
C LYS A 104 -11.04 -20.72 1.06
N LYS A 105 -10.09 -19.77 1.10
CA LYS A 105 -9.65 -19.12 2.34
C LYS A 105 -10.57 -17.96 2.69
N TYR A 106 -10.97 -17.89 3.96
CA TYR A 106 -11.89 -16.87 4.48
C TYR A 106 -11.26 -16.06 5.61
N GLY A 107 -11.84 -14.88 5.88
CA GLY A 107 -11.37 -13.96 6.91
C GLY A 107 -10.56 -12.80 6.35
N ILE A 108 -9.71 -12.20 7.16
CA ILE A 108 -8.92 -11.02 6.78
C ILE A 108 -7.51 -11.44 6.41
N TYR A 109 -6.99 -10.92 5.30
CA TYR A 109 -5.61 -11.09 4.83
C TYR A 109 -4.98 -9.76 4.49
N HIS A 110 -3.75 -9.58 4.88
CA HIS A 110 -2.89 -8.48 4.43
C HIS A 110 -2.06 -8.93 3.22
N ILE A 111 -2.17 -8.21 2.11
CA ILE A 111 -1.41 -8.48 0.88
C ILE A 111 -0.63 -7.24 0.50
N SER A 112 0.70 -7.32 0.60
CA SER A 112 1.64 -6.24 0.24
C SER A 112 3.04 -6.82 0.05
N SER A 113 4.02 -5.97 -0.29
CA SER A 113 5.43 -6.40 -0.37
C SER A 113 6.02 -6.82 0.97
N GLY A 114 5.43 -6.40 2.10
CA GLY A 114 6.05 -6.53 3.42
C GLY A 114 7.22 -5.57 3.66
N GLU A 115 7.71 -4.86 2.66
CA GLU A 115 8.78 -3.87 2.79
C GLU A 115 8.23 -2.55 3.34
N ARG A 116 8.54 -2.23 4.59
CA ARG A 116 8.19 -0.94 5.20
C ARG A 116 9.10 0.16 4.67
N LEU A 117 8.56 1.05 3.84
CA LEU A 117 9.30 2.14 3.20
C LEU A 117 8.60 3.48 3.43
N SER A 118 9.37 4.58 3.65
CA SER A 118 8.77 5.92 3.57
C SER A 118 8.40 6.25 2.12
N ILE A 119 7.39 7.10 1.93
CA ILE A 119 7.00 7.56 0.57
C ILE A 119 8.21 8.18 -0.14
N TYR A 120 9.03 8.96 0.59
CA TYR A 120 10.27 9.53 0.07
C TYR A 120 11.24 8.43 -0.43
N LYS A 121 11.44 7.36 0.35
CA LYS A 121 12.32 6.25 -0.02
C LYS A 121 11.80 5.50 -1.25
N ILE A 122 10.48 5.30 -1.36
CA ILE A 122 9.85 4.69 -2.55
C ILE A 122 10.17 5.53 -3.80
N VAL A 123 9.93 6.85 -3.75
CA VAL A 123 10.21 7.75 -4.89
C VAL A 123 11.70 7.77 -5.25
N CYS A 124 12.59 7.80 -4.26
CA CYS A 124 14.03 7.74 -4.49
C CYS A 124 14.47 6.42 -5.15
N ASN A 125 13.89 5.28 -4.75
CA ASN A 125 14.18 3.98 -5.36
C ASN A 125 13.73 3.95 -6.82
N ILE A 126 12.54 4.45 -7.12
CA ILE A 126 12.01 4.58 -8.49
C ILE A 126 12.93 5.47 -9.34
N ALA A 127 13.28 6.65 -8.82
CA ALA A 127 14.12 7.60 -9.55
C ALA A 127 15.51 7.03 -9.87
N LYS A 128 16.12 6.34 -8.91
CA LYS A 128 17.42 5.67 -9.12
C LYS A 128 17.34 4.57 -10.18
N TYR A 129 16.29 3.77 -10.13
CA TYR A 129 16.12 2.66 -11.07
C TYR A 129 16.01 3.16 -12.52
N TYR A 130 15.23 4.21 -12.75
CA TYR A 130 15.03 4.78 -14.09
C TYR A 130 16.04 5.86 -14.48
N GLY A 131 17.06 6.15 -13.65
CA GLY A 131 18.10 7.13 -13.95
C GLY A 131 17.63 8.59 -13.91
N TYR A 132 16.56 8.91 -13.18
CA TYR A 132 16.07 10.29 -13.06
C TYR A 132 16.94 11.12 -12.11
N ASN A 133 16.95 12.44 -12.35
CA ASN A 133 17.73 13.39 -11.55
C ASN A 133 17.17 13.49 -10.11
N MET A 134 17.94 13.00 -9.15
CA MET A 134 17.60 13.01 -7.71
C MET A 134 17.43 14.42 -7.12
N ASN A 135 18.05 15.46 -7.72
CA ASN A 135 17.90 16.85 -7.26
C ASN A 135 16.50 17.44 -7.50
N LEU A 136 15.63 16.72 -8.22
CA LEU A 136 14.23 17.07 -8.40
C LEU A 136 13.35 16.61 -7.23
N ILE A 137 13.87 15.79 -6.31
CA ILE A 137 13.11 15.19 -5.22
C ILE A 137 13.47 15.89 -3.90
N ASN A 138 12.57 16.74 -3.45
CA ASN A 138 12.72 17.45 -2.18
C ASN A 138 12.04 16.65 -1.06
N LYS A 139 12.75 16.45 0.03
CA LYS A 139 12.21 15.85 1.25
C LYS A 139 11.37 16.87 2.01
N THR A 140 10.18 16.46 2.45
CA THR A 140 9.28 17.27 3.28
C THR A 140 8.60 16.40 4.35
N ASN A 141 7.67 16.96 5.12
CA ASN A 141 6.87 16.24 6.10
C ASN A 141 5.36 16.53 5.93
N SER A 142 4.54 15.73 6.59
CA SER A 142 3.07 15.81 6.47
C SER A 142 2.50 17.17 6.92
N LYS A 143 3.12 17.81 7.90
CA LYS A 143 2.67 19.14 8.39
C LYS A 143 2.89 20.23 7.34
N THR A 144 4.06 20.22 6.70
CA THR A 144 4.44 21.21 5.69
C THR A 144 3.64 21.03 4.38
N LEU A 145 3.32 19.78 4.00
CA LEU A 145 2.65 19.50 2.73
C LEU A 145 1.16 19.86 2.74
N ASN A 146 0.56 20.06 3.92
CA ASN A 146 -0.84 20.45 4.10
C ASN A 146 -1.82 19.64 3.22
N GLN A 147 -1.78 18.32 3.36
CA GLN A 147 -2.64 17.41 2.59
C GLN A 147 -4.12 17.63 2.95
N ALA A 148 -5.02 17.53 1.97
CA ALA A 148 -6.46 17.74 2.14
C ALA A 148 -7.12 16.80 3.18
N ALA A 149 -6.54 15.61 3.39
CA ALA A 149 -6.98 14.67 4.42
C ALA A 149 -5.78 14.19 5.24
N THR A 150 -5.97 14.01 6.54
CA THR A 150 -4.97 13.37 7.41
C THR A 150 -4.66 11.97 6.90
N ARG A 151 -3.38 11.64 6.78
CA ARG A 151 -2.92 10.30 6.40
C ARG A 151 -2.21 9.64 7.58
N PRO A 152 -2.42 8.33 7.80
CA PRO A 152 -1.68 7.61 8.84
C PRO A 152 -0.18 7.75 8.60
N LYS A 153 0.60 7.96 9.68
CA LYS A 153 2.06 8.09 9.58
C LYS A 153 2.69 6.77 9.17
N ASP A 154 2.31 5.69 9.82
CA ASP A 154 2.84 4.36 9.53
C ASP A 154 1.71 3.33 9.49
N SER A 155 1.18 3.08 8.30
CA SER A 155 0.17 2.04 8.07
C SER A 155 0.76 0.78 7.43
N SER A 156 2.06 0.54 7.61
CA SER A 156 2.71 -0.67 7.11
C SER A 156 2.04 -1.94 7.63
N LEU A 157 1.91 -2.93 6.75
CA LEU A 157 1.21 -4.19 7.01
C LEU A 157 2.22 -5.34 7.20
N ARG A 158 1.99 -6.20 8.17
CA ARG A 158 2.60 -7.53 8.22
C ARG A 158 1.82 -8.48 7.32
N ILE A 159 2.55 -9.42 6.72
CA ILE A 159 2.01 -10.35 5.73
C ILE A 159 2.23 -11.82 6.12
N ASP A 160 2.60 -12.07 7.36
CA ASP A 160 2.96 -13.41 7.85
C ASP A 160 1.86 -14.44 7.58
N LYS A 161 0.60 -14.05 7.79
CA LYS A 161 -0.55 -14.92 7.52
C LYS A 161 -0.64 -15.31 6.04
N ALA A 162 -0.49 -14.34 5.14
CA ALA A 162 -0.53 -14.63 3.70
C ALA A 162 0.64 -15.52 3.26
N VAL A 163 1.84 -15.28 3.79
CA VAL A 163 3.01 -16.13 3.52
C VAL A 163 2.77 -17.57 3.98
N ASN A 164 2.28 -17.75 5.20
CA ASN A 164 2.11 -19.07 5.80
C ASN A 164 0.91 -19.84 5.22
N GLU A 165 -0.22 -19.18 5.01
CA GLU A 165 -1.46 -19.86 4.62
C GLU A 165 -1.70 -19.92 3.12
N LEU A 166 -1.13 -18.98 2.33
CA LEU A 166 -1.31 -18.92 0.87
C LEU A 166 -0.03 -19.26 0.11
N ASN A 167 1.08 -19.57 0.81
CA ASN A 167 2.40 -19.64 0.19
C ASN A 167 2.66 -18.38 -0.69
N PHE A 168 2.29 -17.21 -0.14
CA PHE A 168 2.44 -15.93 -0.81
C PHE A 168 3.90 -15.53 -0.85
N LYS A 169 4.40 -15.15 -2.03
CA LYS A 169 5.78 -14.71 -2.24
C LYS A 169 5.74 -13.28 -2.80
N PRO A 170 5.89 -12.26 -1.97
CA PRO A 170 5.83 -10.89 -2.43
C PRO A 170 7.04 -10.51 -3.27
N THR A 171 6.81 -9.70 -4.28
CA THR A 171 7.86 -9.07 -5.07
C THR A 171 8.30 -7.79 -4.37
N SER A 172 9.62 -7.62 -4.17
CA SER A 172 10.16 -6.36 -3.64
C SER A 172 9.93 -5.20 -4.60
N LEU A 173 9.90 -3.96 -4.07
CA LEU A 173 9.73 -2.78 -4.93
C LEU A 173 10.76 -2.76 -6.08
N LEU A 174 12.04 -2.99 -5.79
CA LEU A 174 13.08 -2.95 -6.82
C LEU A 174 12.94 -4.06 -7.87
N ASN A 175 12.50 -5.25 -7.47
CA ASN A 175 12.30 -6.35 -8.41
C ASN A 175 11.10 -6.15 -9.32
N SER A 176 10.06 -5.47 -8.86
CA SER A 176 8.86 -5.18 -9.65
C SER A 176 9.06 -4.07 -10.68
N LEU A 177 10.17 -3.31 -10.60
CA LEU A 177 10.51 -2.28 -11.58
C LEU A 177 11.21 -2.84 -12.84
N LYS A 178 11.68 -4.10 -12.78
CA LYS A 178 12.28 -4.81 -13.91
C LYS A 178 11.21 -5.17 -14.96
#